data_d67ffa41dcda3d1d06a5c5902d80e8a5
#
_entry.id   d67ffa41dcda3d1d06a5c5902d80e8a5
#
_cell.length_a   1.000
_cell.length_b   1.000
_cell.length_c   1.000
_cell.angle_alpha   90.00
_cell.angle_beta   90.00
_cell.angle_gamma   90.00
#
_symmetry.space_group_name_H-M   'P 1'
#
loop_
_entity.id
_entity.type
_entity.pdbx_description
1 polymer ?
#
loop_
_entity_poly.entity_id
_entity_poly.type
_entity_poly.pdbx_seq_one_letter_code
_entity_poly.pdbx_strand_id
1 'polypeptide(L)'
;MVIDVNWREKYREKARKVLDKPSKYGVDVDIKEYMPQEIREEPSLAEYRDLLESVGIEVEEKNRSGSYYQIESQVISAISKQPGLEILSIEEAIDRHGNELKDYYWRTVHVDQDKYTAIAELRGSGGYYIRVKKGYKISFPIQACLLMEMNRSLQAPHNIIIAEENSEASIITGCAAMKEMVGLHAGITEIYVGENARVNYIMIHKWNRAMHIRPRTGVLVGRNGVYVSHYIAFTEMKSYQSMPRVILNEGARAYLSSTIVLDGDSRADSGYELILKEKRSSGQIISRSLTKGNSEIVTRAIISGEAPEVKGHIDCQGLLLSDKSRILTIPILDAKYDDVMLTHEAAVGKLSEEKILWLIARGFRRDEAEGLLIKGFMKTEIPGLPEGLEKMIRYTSEKIAKSII
;
A
#
# COMPACT_ATOMS: atom_id res chain seq x y z
N MET A 1 22.72 -18.94 22.35
CA MET A 1 21.54 -19.78 22.05
C MET A 1 21.50 -19.83 20.52
N VAL A 2 21.70 -20.99 19.92
CA VAL A 2 21.64 -21.13 18.46
C VAL A 2 20.16 -20.91 18.07
N ILE A 3 19.87 -19.85 17.33
CA ILE A 3 18.52 -19.59 16.85
C ILE A 3 18.26 -20.63 15.76
N ASP A 4 17.26 -21.49 15.99
CA ASP A 4 16.83 -22.48 15.00
C ASP A 4 16.12 -21.75 13.86
N VAL A 5 16.85 -21.47 12.76
CA VAL A 5 16.29 -20.88 11.52
C VAL A 5 15.60 -21.92 10.63
N ASN A 6 15.56 -23.17 11.05
CA ASN A 6 15.00 -24.27 10.25
C ASN A 6 13.47 -24.14 10.06
N TRP A 7 12.79 -23.30 10.86
CA TRP A 7 11.36 -23.05 10.72
C TRP A 7 10.98 -22.37 9.38
N ARG A 8 11.92 -21.69 8.71
CA ARG A 8 11.67 -21.08 7.38
C ARG A 8 11.56 -22.12 6.26
N GLU A 9 12.21 -23.28 6.36
CA GLU A 9 12.23 -24.27 5.27
C GLU A 9 10.82 -24.73 4.90
N LYS A 10 9.91 -24.85 5.87
CA LYS A 10 8.49 -25.16 5.58
C LYS A 10 7.82 -24.18 4.63
N TYR A 11 8.19 -22.89 4.68
CA TYR A 11 7.65 -21.85 3.78
C TYR A 11 8.29 -21.94 2.41
N ARG A 12 9.61 -22.20 2.35
CA ARG A 12 10.33 -22.42 1.09
C ARG A 12 9.81 -23.64 0.33
N GLU A 13 9.51 -24.73 1.03
CA GLU A 13 8.89 -25.92 0.41
C GLU A 13 7.51 -25.63 -0.18
N LYS A 14 6.67 -24.85 0.53
CA LYS A 14 5.37 -24.41 0.03
C LYS A 14 5.53 -23.50 -1.20
N ALA A 15 6.44 -22.54 -1.12
CA ALA A 15 6.73 -21.61 -2.21
C ALA A 15 7.17 -22.32 -3.50
N ARG A 16 8.07 -23.31 -3.41
CA ARG A 16 8.52 -24.09 -4.57
C ARG A 16 7.38 -24.76 -5.35
N LYS A 17 6.29 -25.14 -4.66
CA LYS A 17 5.14 -25.83 -5.27
C LYS A 17 4.22 -24.90 -6.09
N VAL A 18 4.36 -23.58 -5.95
CA VAL A 18 3.43 -22.60 -6.54
C VAL A 18 4.11 -21.56 -7.43
N LEU A 19 5.35 -21.79 -7.85
CA LEU A 19 6.11 -20.87 -8.72
C LEU A 19 5.43 -20.56 -10.06
N ASP A 20 4.58 -21.45 -10.54
CA ASP A 20 3.83 -21.27 -11.78
C ASP A 20 2.36 -20.86 -11.55
N LYS A 21 1.94 -20.71 -10.28
CA LYS A 21 0.57 -20.34 -9.93
C LYS A 21 0.33 -18.86 -10.20
N PRO A 22 -0.53 -18.48 -11.15
CA PRO A 22 -0.80 -17.08 -11.45
C PRO A 22 -1.52 -16.39 -10.29
N SER A 23 -1.52 -15.07 -10.30
CA SER A 23 -2.39 -14.32 -9.39
C SER A 23 -3.86 -14.49 -9.77
N LYS A 24 -4.76 -14.36 -8.79
CA LYS A 24 -6.21 -14.47 -9.01
C LYS A 24 -6.75 -13.36 -9.92
N TYR A 25 -6.11 -12.20 -9.91
CA TYR A 25 -6.55 -10.99 -10.61
C TYR A 25 -5.40 -10.35 -11.37
N GLY A 26 -5.75 -9.46 -12.31
CA GLY A 26 -4.81 -8.66 -13.07
C GLY A 26 -4.08 -9.41 -14.17
N VAL A 27 -3.17 -8.71 -14.84
CA VAL A 27 -2.35 -9.26 -15.92
C VAL A 27 -1.26 -10.15 -15.34
N ASP A 28 -1.10 -11.35 -15.89
CA ASP A 28 -0.01 -12.23 -15.50
C ASP A 28 1.34 -11.77 -16.07
N VAL A 29 2.43 -12.00 -15.32
CA VAL A 29 3.78 -11.56 -15.67
C VAL A 29 4.72 -12.75 -15.62
N ASP A 30 5.56 -12.93 -16.62
CA ASP A 30 6.61 -13.95 -16.56
C ASP A 30 7.72 -13.51 -15.59
N ILE A 31 7.76 -14.18 -14.43
CA ILE A 31 8.73 -13.88 -13.37
C ILE A 31 10.17 -14.29 -13.71
N LYS A 32 10.37 -15.10 -14.78
CA LYS A 32 11.69 -15.56 -15.21
C LYS A 32 12.52 -14.45 -15.86
N GLU A 33 11.86 -13.39 -16.33
CA GLU A 33 12.51 -12.23 -16.94
C GLU A 33 13.20 -11.30 -15.94
N TYR A 34 12.93 -11.49 -14.63
CA TYR A 34 13.37 -10.60 -13.56
C TYR A 34 14.21 -11.35 -12.53
N MET A 35 15.33 -10.75 -12.15
CA MET A 35 16.23 -11.30 -11.14
C MET A 35 16.59 -10.23 -10.09
N PRO A 36 16.78 -10.61 -8.80
CA PRO A 36 17.34 -9.71 -7.82
C PRO A 36 18.68 -9.17 -8.30
N GLN A 37 18.91 -7.88 -8.08
CA GLN A 37 20.16 -7.22 -8.43
C GLN A 37 20.70 -6.45 -7.24
N GLU A 38 22.02 -6.28 -7.19
CA GLU A 38 22.71 -5.51 -6.17
C GLU A 38 23.37 -4.30 -6.82
N ILE A 39 23.33 -3.17 -6.13
CA ILE A 39 24.07 -1.97 -6.55
C ILE A 39 25.58 -2.20 -6.30
N ARG A 40 26.40 -1.68 -7.20
CA ARG A 40 27.85 -1.87 -7.13
C ARG A 40 28.54 -0.95 -6.13
N GLU A 41 28.02 0.26 -5.98
CA GLU A 41 28.52 1.28 -5.06
C GLU A 41 27.35 1.79 -4.23
N GLU A 42 27.58 2.04 -2.94
CA GLU A 42 26.55 2.57 -2.05
C GLU A 42 26.27 4.04 -2.41
N PRO A 43 25.09 4.36 -2.96
CA PRO A 43 24.80 5.71 -3.42
C PRO A 43 24.47 6.62 -2.25
N SER A 44 24.71 7.91 -2.45
CA SER A 44 24.21 8.93 -1.54
C SER A 44 22.69 9.10 -1.70
N LEU A 45 21.93 9.00 -0.62
CA LEU A 45 20.48 9.27 -0.67
C LEU A 45 20.14 10.67 -1.19
N ALA A 46 21.08 11.62 -1.11
CA ALA A 46 20.93 12.96 -1.66
C ALA A 46 20.75 12.97 -3.18
N GLU A 47 21.28 11.99 -3.89
CA GLU A 47 21.13 11.85 -5.36
C GLU A 47 19.69 11.53 -5.77
N TYR A 48 18.92 10.91 -4.86
CA TYR A 48 17.53 10.54 -5.09
C TYR A 48 16.54 11.52 -4.45
N ARG A 49 16.99 12.69 -3.95
CA ARG A 49 16.18 13.64 -3.19
C ARG A 49 14.81 13.91 -3.81
N ASP A 50 14.78 14.36 -5.05
CA ASP A 50 13.53 14.73 -5.74
C ASP A 50 12.57 13.53 -5.88
N LEU A 51 13.14 12.35 -6.10
CA LEU A 51 12.36 11.11 -6.19
C LEU A 51 11.80 10.71 -4.82
N LEU A 52 12.61 10.75 -3.78
CA LEU A 52 12.25 10.46 -2.40
C LEU A 52 11.15 11.40 -1.90
N GLU A 53 11.33 12.71 -2.06
CA GLU A 53 10.34 13.72 -1.67
C GLU A 53 9.01 13.55 -2.42
N SER A 54 9.06 13.11 -3.69
CA SER A 54 7.85 12.86 -4.47
C SER A 54 7.00 11.72 -3.96
N VAL A 55 7.55 10.82 -3.15
CA VAL A 55 6.86 9.71 -2.47
C VAL A 55 6.74 9.90 -0.96
N GLY A 56 6.87 11.14 -0.49
CA GLY A 56 6.64 11.51 0.92
C GLY A 56 7.79 11.20 1.88
N ILE A 57 8.98 10.90 1.37
CA ILE A 57 10.17 10.58 2.15
C ILE A 57 11.00 11.84 2.36
N GLU A 58 11.33 12.16 3.60
CA GLU A 58 12.13 13.31 4.01
C GLU A 58 13.59 12.90 4.18
N VAL A 59 14.47 13.40 3.31
CA VAL A 59 15.90 13.01 3.30
C VAL A 59 16.64 13.48 4.55
N GLU A 60 16.34 14.68 5.05
CA GLU A 60 16.94 15.22 6.29
C GLU A 60 16.40 14.59 7.58
N GLU A 61 15.29 13.85 7.51
CA GLU A 61 14.68 13.14 8.63
C GLU A 61 14.45 13.96 9.92
N LYS A 62 14.25 15.26 9.80
CA LYS A 62 14.07 16.17 10.97
C LYS A 62 12.83 15.84 11.78
N ASN A 63 11.76 15.40 11.10
CA ASN A 63 10.47 15.07 11.71
C ASN A 63 10.15 13.58 11.51
N ARG A 64 11.12 12.70 11.74
CA ARG A 64 10.98 11.25 11.64
C ARG A 64 11.49 10.55 12.88
N SER A 65 10.67 9.64 13.40
CA SER A 65 11.03 8.81 14.56
C SER A 65 11.95 7.65 14.22
N GLY A 66 12.09 7.35 12.94
CA GLY A 66 13.00 6.35 12.40
C GLY A 66 12.82 6.16 10.92
N SER A 67 13.75 5.46 10.30
CA SER A 67 13.80 5.30 8.85
C SER A 67 14.37 3.94 8.43
N TYR A 68 13.91 3.49 7.26
CA TYR A 68 14.45 2.35 6.54
C TYR A 68 14.62 2.73 5.07
N TYR A 69 15.79 2.46 4.50
CA TYR A 69 16.08 2.68 3.10
C TYR A 69 16.64 1.42 2.45
N GLN A 70 16.10 1.07 1.31
CA GLN A 70 16.56 -0.03 0.47
C GLN A 70 16.59 0.40 -1.00
N ILE A 71 17.67 0.09 -1.70
CA ILE A 71 17.80 0.24 -3.14
C ILE A 71 18.04 -1.14 -3.74
N GLU A 72 17.24 -1.55 -4.71
CA GLU A 72 17.21 -2.91 -5.23
C GLU A 72 17.06 -3.95 -4.11
N SER A 73 18.02 -4.84 -3.97
CA SER A 73 18.08 -5.85 -2.92
C SER A 73 18.89 -5.43 -1.69
N GLN A 74 19.54 -4.27 -1.73
CA GLN A 74 20.48 -3.83 -0.69
C GLN A 74 19.82 -2.87 0.31
N VAL A 75 19.94 -3.21 1.58
CA VAL A 75 19.53 -2.32 2.69
C VAL A 75 20.61 -1.27 2.90
N ILE A 76 20.26 -0.01 2.75
CA ILE A 76 21.17 1.14 2.92
C ILE A 76 21.21 1.56 4.39
N SER A 77 20.06 1.62 5.05
CA SER A 77 20.01 1.93 6.48
C SER A 77 18.70 1.50 7.12
N ALA A 78 18.77 1.22 8.44
CA ALA A 78 17.63 0.96 9.30
C ALA A 78 17.90 1.65 10.65
N ILE A 79 17.19 2.72 10.95
CA ILE A 79 17.49 3.60 12.09
C ILE A 79 16.23 3.83 12.94
N SER A 80 16.35 3.55 14.24
CA SER A 80 15.35 3.89 15.26
C SER A 80 15.83 5.09 16.07
N LYS A 81 15.01 6.13 16.21
CA LYS A 81 15.38 7.38 16.90
C LYS A 81 14.58 7.60 18.18
N GLN A 82 13.65 6.72 18.51
CA GLN A 82 12.75 6.89 19.66
C GLN A 82 12.69 5.61 20.51
N PRO A 83 12.65 5.72 21.85
CA PRO A 83 12.42 4.58 22.73
C PRO A 83 11.11 3.84 22.38
N GLY A 84 11.13 2.52 22.50
CA GLY A 84 9.96 1.68 22.19
C GLY A 84 9.74 1.42 20.71
N LEU A 85 10.55 2.00 19.83
CA LEU A 85 10.59 1.74 18.40
C LEU A 85 11.83 0.90 18.04
N GLU A 86 11.64 -0.15 17.26
CA GLU A 86 12.71 -0.94 16.67
C GLU A 86 12.49 -1.05 15.16
N ILE A 87 13.53 -0.71 14.39
CA ILE A 87 13.56 -0.83 12.93
C ILE A 87 14.81 -1.60 12.56
N LEU A 88 14.65 -2.71 11.85
CA LEU A 88 15.72 -3.60 11.40
C LEU A 88 15.47 -3.99 9.93
N SER A 89 16.48 -4.54 9.28
CA SER A 89 16.22 -5.37 8.10
C SER A 89 15.49 -6.65 8.51
N ILE A 90 14.80 -7.29 7.57
CA ILE A 90 14.09 -8.56 7.89
C ILE A 90 15.07 -9.67 8.25
N GLU A 91 16.25 -9.70 7.64
CA GLU A 91 17.32 -10.65 7.95
C GLU A 91 17.82 -10.47 9.38
N GLU A 92 18.11 -9.24 9.76
CA GLU A 92 18.54 -8.91 11.12
C GLU A 92 17.45 -9.22 12.16
N ALA A 93 16.18 -8.98 11.82
CA ALA A 93 15.06 -9.35 12.68
C ALA A 93 14.93 -10.88 12.85
N ILE A 94 15.16 -11.66 11.79
CA ILE A 94 15.18 -13.13 11.86
C ILE A 94 16.32 -13.61 12.77
N ASP A 95 17.49 -13.01 12.67
CA ASP A 95 18.65 -13.36 13.48
C ASP A 95 18.46 -12.99 14.96
N ARG A 96 17.84 -11.84 15.26
CA ARG A 96 17.65 -11.38 16.65
C ARG A 96 16.39 -11.94 17.31
N HIS A 97 15.29 -12.03 16.56
CA HIS A 97 13.94 -12.31 17.08
C HIS A 97 13.28 -13.55 16.45
N GLY A 98 14.04 -14.44 15.81
CA GLY A 98 13.50 -15.57 15.05
C GLY A 98 12.50 -16.45 15.80
N ASN A 99 12.65 -16.61 17.12
CA ASN A 99 11.70 -17.36 17.94
C ASN A 99 10.33 -16.71 18.08
N GLU A 100 10.25 -15.38 18.11
CA GLU A 100 9.00 -14.62 18.16
C GLU A 100 8.47 -14.39 16.75
N LEU A 101 9.37 -14.09 15.80
CA LEU A 101 9.01 -13.71 14.43
C LEU A 101 8.29 -14.83 13.68
N LYS A 102 8.56 -16.11 13.99
CA LYS A 102 7.83 -17.27 13.41
C LYS A 102 6.32 -17.21 13.60
N ASP A 103 5.81 -16.45 14.59
CA ASP A 103 4.38 -16.29 14.85
C ASP A 103 3.75 -15.21 13.99
N TYR A 104 4.57 -14.40 13.32
CA TYR A 104 4.17 -13.30 12.43
C TYR A 104 4.50 -13.55 10.96
N TYR A 105 5.51 -14.35 10.66
CA TYR A 105 6.05 -14.55 9.33
C TYR A 105 5.11 -15.40 8.46
N TRP A 106 4.66 -14.88 7.32
CA TRP A 106 3.69 -15.50 6.41
C TRP A 106 2.36 -15.89 7.10
N ARG A 107 1.84 -15.07 7.99
CA ARG A 107 0.60 -15.33 8.73
C ARG A 107 -0.61 -14.64 8.15
N THR A 108 -0.48 -13.41 7.73
CA THR A 108 -1.56 -12.62 7.12
C THR A 108 -1.51 -12.65 5.59
N VAL A 109 -0.34 -12.91 5.04
CA VAL A 109 -0.14 -13.26 3.63
C VAL A 109 0.27 -14.73 3.55
N HIS A 110 -0.33 -15.52 2.66
CA HIS A 110 0.05 -16.92 2.47
C HIS A 110 1.17 -17.03 1.44
N VAL A 111 2.28 -17.70 1.82
CA VAL A 111 3.45 -17.91 0.95
C VAL A 111 3.12 -18.66 -0.35
N ASP A 112 2.07 -19.47 -0.32
CA ASP A 112 1.54 -20.26 -1.43
C ASP A 112 0.30 -19.63 -2.11
N GLN A 113 0.11 -18.34 -1.90
CA GLN A 113 -1.00 -17.60 -2.52
C GLN A 113 -0.87 -17.60 -4.05
N ASP A 114 0.28 -17.21 -4.55
CA ASP A 114 0.61 -17.17 -5.98
C ASP A 114 2.13 -17.12 -6.19
N LYS A 115 2.57 -17.06 -7.44
CA LYS A 115 3.99 -17.03 -7.80
C LYS A 115 4.75 -15.80 -7.26
N TYR A 116 4.05 -14.68 -7.00
CA TYR A 116 4.68 -13.46 -6.47
C TYR A 116 5.02 -13.61 -4.99
N THR A 117 4.17 -14.26 -4.20
CA THR A 117 4.53 -14.63 -2.82
C THR A 117 5.64 -15.67 -2.78
N ALA A 118 5.59 -16.63 -3.73
CA ALA A 118 6.61 -17.68 -3.83
C ALA A 118 7.99 -17.11 -4.15
N ILE A 119 8.12 -16.20 -5.13
CA ILE A 119 9.41 -15.58 -5.46
C ILE A 119 9.92 -14.68 -4.34
N ALA A 120 9.05 -14.02 -3.58
CA ALA A 120 9.45 -13.23 -2.42
C ALA A 120 10.15 -14.09 -1.36
N GLU A 121 9.65 -15.30 -1.07
CA GLU A 121 10.34 -16.21 -0.14
C GLU A 121 11.60 -16.84 -0.73
N LEU A 122 11.60 -17.18 -2.03
CA LEU A 122 12.68 -17.96 -2.64
C LEU A 122 13.82 -17.13 -3.22
N ARG A 123 13.52 -15.91 -3.66
CA ARG A 123 14.46 -15.00 -4.34
C ARG A 123 14.44 -13.59 -3.77
N GLY A 124 13.49 -13.31 -2.86
CA GLY A 124 13.34 -12.01 -2.25
C GLY A 124 14.57 -11.64 -1.41
N SER A 125 14.79 -10.37 -1.31
CA SER A 125 15.89 -9.79 -0.58
C SER A 125 15.45 -8.49 0.06
N GLY A 126 15.88 -8.30 1.30
CA GLY A 126 15.54 -7.14 2.09
C GLY A 126 14.07 -7.10 2.51
N GLY A 127 13.68 -5.94 2.95
CA GLY A 127 12.43 -5.66 3.64
C GLY A 127 12.71 -5.19 5.05
N TYR A 128 11.75 -4.50 5.61
CA TYR A 128 11.87 -3.93 6.94
C TYR A 128 11.07 -4.71 7.98
N TYR A 129 11.62 -4.74 9.18
CA TYR A 129 10.93 -5.10 10.40
C TYR A 129 10.75 -3.83 11.23
N ILE A 130 9.51 -3.48 11.54
CA ILE A 130 9.16 -2.34 12.39
C ILE A 130 8.35 -2.86 13.57
N ARG A 131 8.84 -2.65 14.80
CA ARG A 131 8.13 -3.03 16.02
C ARG A 131 7.96 -1.81 16.93
N VAL A 132 6.72 -1.55 17.31
CA VAL A 132 6.37 -0.56 18.32
C VAL A 132 5.94 -1.30 19.57
N LYS A 133 6.72 -1.17 20.64
CA LYS A 133 6.51 -1.89 21.92
C LYS A 133 5.24 -1.43 22.62
N LYS A 134 4.68 -2.32 23.43
CA LYS A 134 3.46 -2.12 24.20
C LYS A 134 3.45 -0.78 24.95
N GLY A 135 2.36 -0.01 24.74
CA GLY A 135 2.12 1.26 25.41
C GLY A 135 2.87 2.47 24.83
N TYR A 136 3.77 2.29 23.85
CA TYR A 136 4.49 3.41 23.26
C TYR A 136 3.66 4.09 22.16
N LYS A 137 3.69 5.42 22.19
CA LYS A 137 3.14 6.28 21.14
C LYS A 137 4.29 6.97 20.42
N ILE A 138 4.41 6.70 19.13
CA ILE A 138 5.48 7.23 18.29
C ILE A 138 5.08 8.63 17.81
N SER A 139 5.89 9.65 18.17
CA SER A 139 5.52 11.05 18.03
C SER A 139 5.53 11.56 16.59
N PHE A 140 6.55 11.17 15.81
CA PHE A 140 6.68 11.52 14.39
C PHE A 140 6.53 10.28 13.52
N PRO A 141 6.15 10.44 12.25
CA PRO A 141 6.05 9.30 11.35
C PRO A 141 7.38 8.54 11.23
N ILE A 142 7.26 7.23 11.12
CA ILE A 142 8.33 6.34 10.65
C ILE A 142 8.29 6.37 9.12
N GLN A 143 9.44 6.37 8.47
CA GLN A 143 9.47 6.28 7.00
C GLN A 143 10.23 5.06 6.53
N ALA A 144 9.74 4.45 5.45
CA ALA A 144 10.41 3.37 4.74
C ALA A 144 10.45 3.67 3.24
N CYS A 145 11.58 3.45 2.61
CA CYS A 145 11.75 3.70 1.19
C CYS A 145 12.33 2.49 0.46
N LEU A 146 11.70 2.14 -0.65
CA LEU A 146 12.11 1.04 -1.52
C LEU A 146 12.30 1.61 -2.95
N LEU A 147 13.55 1.72 -3.40
CA LEU A 147 13.90 2.25 -4.71
C LEU A 147 14.36 1.15 -5.66
N MET A 148 14.04 1.31 -6.94
CA MET A 148 14.53 0.48 -8.03
C MET A 148 15.18 1.35 -9.10
N GLU A 149 16.36 0.94 -9.57
CA GLU A 149 17.13 1.67 -10.60
C GLU A 149 17.70 0.77 -11.70
N MET A 150 17.76 -0.54 -11.48
CA MET A 150 18.39 -1.47 -12.39
C MET A 150 17.40 -2.13 -13.33
N ASN A 151 17.78 -2.24 -14.60
CA ASN A 151 16.93 -2.81 -15.63
C ASN A 151 16.74 -4.33 -15.45
N ARG A 152 15.53 -4.83 -15.67
CA ARG A 152 15.11 -6.23 -15.46
C ARG A 152 15.31 -6.72 -14.02
N SER A 153 15.23 -5.79 -13.06
CA SER A 153 15.36 -6.10 -11.65
C SER A 153 14.06 -6.69 -11.07
N LEU A 154 14.23 -7.61 -10.12
CA LEU A 154 13.21 -8.09 -9.21
C LEU A 154 13.49 -7.50 -7.82
N GLN A 155 12.57 -6.70 -7.31
CA GLN A 155 12.56 -6.29 -5.91
C GLN A 155 11.35 -6.93 -5.21
N ALA A 156 11.61 -7.89 -4.32
CA ALA A 156 10.57 -8.64 -3.62
C ALA A 156 10.84 -8.67 -2.11
N PRO A 157 10.80 -7.53 -1.42
CA PRO A 157 11.06 -7.42 0.00
C PRO A 157 9.93 -8.05 0.82
N HIS A 158 10.26 -8.58 2.02
CA HIS A 158 9.28 -9.02 2.99
C HIS A 158 9.27 -8.07 4.20
N ASN A 159 8.22 -7.29 4.33
CA ASN A 159 8.05 -6.27 5.35
C ASN A 159 7.13 -6.78 6.47
N ILE A 160 7.52 -6.59 7.72
CA ILE A 160 6.69 -6.94 8.88
C ILE A 160 6.59 -5.74 9.81
N ILE A 161 5.35 -5.35 10.14
CA ILE A 161 5.03 -4.27 11.06
C ILE A 161 4.25 -4.84 12.23
N ILE A 162 4.74 -4.62 13.45
CA ILE A 162 4.09 -5.05 14.69
C ILE A 162 3.88 -3.82 15.57
N ALA A 163 2.63 -3.44 15.78
CA ALA A 163 2.24 -2.47 16.79
C ALA A 163 1.63 -3.24 17.96
N GLU A 164 2.36 -3.34 19.06
CA GLU A 164 1.91 -4.09 20.23
C GLU A 164 0.74 -3.40 20.94
N GLU A 165 0.15 -4.06 21.92
CA GLU A 165 -1.01 -3.59 22.70
C GLU A 165 -0.83 -2.14 23.21
N ASN A 166 -1.88 -1.32 23.04
CA ASN A 166 -1.93 0.10 23.48
C ASN A 166 -0.86 0.99 22.81
N SER A 167 -0.25 0.57 21.70
CA SER A 167 0.75 1.37 20.97
C SER A 167 0.11 2.20 19.86
N GLU A 168 0.84 3.24 19.40
CA GLU A 168 0.39 4.08 18.31
C GLU A 168 1.57 4.48 17.41
N ALA A 169 1.40 4.32 16.09
CA ALA A 169 2.39 4.75 15.11
C ALA A 169 1.77 5.18 13.78
N SER A 170 2.46 6.08 13.11
CA SER A 170 2.22 6.45 11.72
C SER A 170 3.42 6.06 10.87
N ILE A 171 3.19 5.38 9.75
CA ILE A 171 4.24 4.87 8.88
C ILE A 171 3.98 5.36 7.46
N ILE A 172 4.99 5.94 6.85
CA ILE A 172 4.99 6.39 5.46
C ILE A 172 5.92 5.46 4.68
N THR A 173 5.39 4.76 3.69
CA THR A 173 6.21 3.95 2.78
C THR A 173 6.20 4.56 1.40
N GLY A 174 7.38 4.91 0.89
CA GLY A 174 7.58 5.41 -0.46
C GLY A 174 8.25 4.35 -1.33
N CYS A 175 7.62 3.95 -2.43
CA CYS A 175 8.23 3.06 -3.39
C CYS A 175 8.30 3.75 -4.75
N ALA A 176 9.48 3.72 -5.38
CA ALA A 176 9.68 4.40 -6.65
C ALA A 176 10.70 3.67 -7.54
N ALA A 177 10.61 3.92 -8.83
CA ALA A 177 11.60 3.49 -9.80
C ALA A 177 12.18 4.69 -10.56
N MET A 178 13.45 4.58 -10.93
CA MET A 178 14.08 5.52 -11.85
C MET A 178 13.39 5.47 -13.22
N LYS A 179 13.52 6.54 -14.00
CA LYS A 179 12.92 6.61 -15.34
C LYS A 179 13.50 5.54 -16.26
N GLU A 180 12.66 5.03 -17.17
CA GLU A 180 13.03 4.18 -18.31
C GLU A 180 13.59 2.78 -17.98
N MET A 181 13.41 2.29 -16.76
CA MET A 181 13.76 0.91 -16.41
C MET A 181 12.56 -0.04 -16.50
N VAL A 182 12.83 -1.28 -16.90
CA VAL A 182 11.88 -2.41 -16.81
C VAL A 182 12.14 -3.14 -15.50
N GLY A 183 11.08 -3.45 -14.74
CA GLY A 183 11.27 -4.16 -13.47
C GLY A 183 9.98 -4.78 -12.93
N LEU A 184 10.15 -5.63 -11.94
CA LEU A 184 9.06 -6.24 -11.17
C LEU A 184 9.25 -5.94 -9.68
N HIS A 185 8.30 -5.19 -9.11
CA HIS A 185 8.20 -5.00 -7.67
C HIS A 185 7.11 -5.92 -7.10
N ALA A 186 7.49 -6.86 -6.24
CA ALA A 186 6.61 -7.85 -5.62
C ALA A 186 6.75 -7.86 -4.09
N GLY A 187 6.60 -6.68 -3.47
CA GLY A 187 6.75 -6.51 -2.02
C GLY A 187 5.66 -7.22 -1.22
N ILE A 188 6.06 -7.91 -0.17
CA ILE A 188 5.16 -8.51 0.81
C ILE A 188 5.13 -7.61 2.04
N THR A 189 3.93 -7.34 2.57
CA THR A 189 3.78 -6.54 3.79
C THR A 189 2.77 -7.19 4.72
N GLU A 190 3.20 -7.54 5.91
CA GLU A 190 2.36 -8.10 6.97
C GLU A 190 2.28 -7.11 8.13
N ILE A 191 1.06 -6.74 8.52
CA ILE A 191 0.82 -5.73 9.56
C ILE A 191 -0.01 -6.33 10.68
N TYR A 192 0.48 -6.19 11.89
CA TYR A 192 -0.16 -6.67 13.12
C TYR A 192 -0.44 -5.49 14.03
N VAL A 193 -1.72 -5.17 14.20
CA VAL A 193 -2.19 -4.12 15.10
C VAL A 193 -2.72 -4.80 16.36
N GLY A 194 -2.04 -4.62 17.46
CA GLY A 194 -2.37 -5.22 18.76
C GLY A 194 -3.68 -4.69 19.36
N GLU A 195 -4.07 -5.22 20.49
CA GLU A 195 -5.27 -4.77 21.22
C GLU A 195 -5.15 -3.28 21.59
N ASN A 196 -6.21 -2.50 21.33
CA ASN A 196 -6.28 -1.05 21.55
C ASN A 196 -5.14 -0.26 20.85
N ALA A 197 -4.37 -0.87 19.95
CA ALA A 197 -3.31 -0.18 19.22
C ALA A 197 -3.87 0.57 18.01
N ARG A 198 -3.09 1.56 17.51
CA ARG A 198 -3.43 2.32 16.32
C ARG A 198 -2.26 2.36 15.35
N VAL A 199 -2.50 2.02 14.10
CA VAL A 199 -1.53 2.17 13.01
C VAL A 199 -2.16 2.99 11.89
N ASN A 200 -1.48 4.07 11.50
CA ASN A 200 -1.74 4.82 10.27
C ASN A 200 -0.66 4.42 9.26
N TYR A 201 -1.05 3.82 8.13
CA TYR A 201 -0.14 3.34 7.10
C TYR A 201 -0.40 4.04 5.78
N ILE A 202 0.56 4.84 5.33
CA ILE A 202 0.48 5.61 4.11
C ILE A 202 1.51 5.05 3.12
N MET A 203 1.05 4.62 1.96
CA MET A 203 1.90 4.12 0.90
C MET A 203 1.77 4.99 -0.34
N ILE A 204 2.90 5.50 -0.83
CA ILE A 204 2.96 6.33 -2.03
C ILE A 204 3.84 5.65 -3.06
N HIS A 205 3.27 5.38 -4.22
CA HIS A 205 3.96 4.74 -5.34
C HIS A 205 4.16 5.71 -6.49
N LYS A 206 5.40 5.77 -6.99
CA LYS A 206 5.76 6.50 -8.21
C LYS A 206 6.63 5.61 -9.10
N TRP A 207 5.98 4.93 -10.01
CA TRP A 207 6.62 4.01 -10.95
C TRP A 207 6.81 4.65 -12.34
N ASN A 208 7.27 3.90 -13.30
CA ASN A 208 7.36 4.29 -14.70
C ASN A 208 6.60 3.28 -15.59
N ARG A 209 6.36 3.65 -16.85
CA ARG A 209 5.55 2.90 -17.82
C ARG A 209 5.99 1.47 -18.12
N ALA A 210 7.18 1.05 -17.71
CA ALA A 210 7.73 -0.28 -17.97
C ALA A 210 7.72 -1.20 -16.72
N MET A 211 7.23 -0.70 -15.57
CA MET A 211 7.22 -1.44 -14.31
C MET A 211 5.99 -2.32 -14.16
N HIS A 212 6.20 -3.52 -13.64
CA HIS A 212 5.16 -4.40 -13.12
C HIS A 212 5.16 -4.37 -11.59
N ILE A 213 3.99 -4.16 -10.99
CA ILE A 213 3.86 -3.99 -9.54
C ILE A 213 2.87 -5.03 -9.00
N ARG A 214 3.32 -5.89 -8.08
CA ARG A 214 2.58 -7.05 -7.52
C ARG A 214 2.68 -7.14 -6.01
N PRO A 215 2.38 -6.08 -5.23
CA PRO A 215 2.45 -6.17 -3.78
C PRO A 215 1.39 -7.12 -3.22
N ARG A 216 1.70 -7.72 -2.08
CA ARG A 216 0.78 -8.53 -1.28
C ARG A 216 0.78 -8.00 0.14
N THR A 217 -0.38 -7.59 0.62
CA THR A 217 -0.50 -7.02 1.96
C THR A 217 -1.57 -7.77 2.74
N GLY A 218 -1.22 -8.20 3.94
CA GLY A 218 -2.12 -8.78 4.90
C GLY A 218 -2.09 -8.01 6.22
N VAL A 219 -3.25 -7.77 6.82
CA VAL A 219 -3.38 -7.01 8.06
C VAL A 219 -4.27 -7.76 9.03
N LEU A 220 -3.81 -7.92 10.26
CA LEU A 220 -4.62 -8.41 11.37
C LEU A 220 -4.77 -7.31 12.42
N VAL A 221 -6.01 -6.94 12.73
CA VAL A 221 -6.31 -5.92 13.73
C VAL A 221 -6.92 -6.58 14.96
N GLY A 222 -6.23 -6.49 16.08
CA GLY A 222 -6.64 -7.01 17.37
C GLY A 222 -7.82 -6.25 17.97
N ARG A 223 -8.34 -6.75 19.10
CA ARG A 223 -9.52 -6.19 19.79
C ARG A 223 -9.40 -4.69 20.00
N ASN A 224 -10.46 -3.94 19.62
CA ASN A 224 -10.53 -2.46 19.67
C ASN A 224 -9.39 -1.73 18.94
N GLY A 225 -8.55 -2.43 18.18
CA GLY A 225 -7.48 -1.83 17.39
C GLY A 225 -8.01 -0.96 16.25
N VAL A 226 -7.20 -0.03 15.79
CA VAL A 226 -7.56 0.86 14.67
C VAL A 226 -6.48 0.82 13.60
N TYR A 227 -6.88 0.45 12.39
CA TYR A 227 -6.00 0.49 11.23
C TYR A 227 -6.50 1.50 10.21
N VAL A 228 -5.64 2.42 9.83
CA VAL A 228 -5.90 3.41 8.78
C VAL A 228 -4.91 3.19 7.66
N SER A 229 -5.40 2.95 6.45
CA SER A 229 -4.56 2.81 5.25
C SER A 229 -4.90 3.87 4.23
N HIS A 230 -3.87 4.52 3.69
CA HIS A 230 -4.04 5.43 2.56
C HIS A 230 -3.01 5.09 1.48
N TYR A 231 -3.51 4.60 0.34
CA TYR A 231 -2.69 4.25 -0.82
C TYR A 231 -2.79 5.32 -1.89
N ILE A 232 -1.67 5.80 -2.38
CA ILE A 232 -1.59 6.76 -3.47
C ILE A 232 -0.68 6.20 -4.56
N ALA A 233 -1.18 6.09 -5.78
CA ALA A 233 -0.39 5.78 -6.96
C ALA A 233 -0.72 6.77 -8.07
N PHE A 234 0.31 7.36 -8.64
CA PHE A 234 0.16 8.32 -9.71
C PHE A 234 1.35 8.17 -10.64
N THR A 235 1.12 7.66 -11.79
CA THR A 235 2.05 7.64 -12.92
C THR A 235 1.61 6.62 -13.96
N GLU A 236 2.29 6.60 -15.08
CA GLU A 236 2.25 5.46 -15.98
C GLU A 236 2.91 4.24 -15.32
N MET A 237 2.35 3.07 -15.54
CA MET A 237 2.90 1.77 -15.13
C MET A 237 2.49 0.70 -16.13
N LYS A 238 3.33 -0.30 -16.36
CA LYS A 238 2.98 -1.37 -17.29
C LYS A 238 1.77 -2.13 -16.81
N SER A 239 1.83 -2.61 -15.56
CA SER A 239 0.69 -3.21 -14.91
C SER A 239 0.81 -3.21 -13.38
N TYR A 240 -0.31 -3.02 -12.72
CA TYR A 240 -0.45 -3.05 -11.27
C TYR A 240 -1.51 -4.07 -10.85
N GLN A 241 -1.23 -4.87 -9.83
CA GLN A 241 -2.24 -5.71 -9.24
C GLN A 241 -1.99 -5.84 -7.74
N SER A 242 -2.99 -5.46 -6.95
CA SER A 242 -2.94 -5.51 -5.50
C SER A 242 -4.33 -5.68 -4.90
N MET A 243 -4.42 -6.55 -3.90
CA MET A 243 -5.66 -6.78 -3.15
C MET A 243 -5.32 -7.00 -1.68
N PRO A 244 -4.99 -5.93 -0.92
CA PRO A 244 -4.75 -6.02 0.51
C PRO A 244 -5.93 -6.66 1.24
N ARG A 245 -5.61 -7.58 2.15
CA ARG A 245 -6.59 -8.29 2.97
C ARG A 245 -6.48 -7.84 4.42
N VAL A 246 -7.59 -7.31 4.98
CA VAL A 246 -7.65 -6.77 6.33
C VAL A 246 -8.66 -7.55 7.16
N ILE A 247 -8.23 -8.11 8.28
CA ILE A 247 -9.06 -8.91 9.18
C ILE A 247 -9.25 -8.15 10.49
N LEU A 248 -10.50 -7.94 10.88
CA LEU A 248 -10.86 -7.21 12.10
C LEU A 248 -11.42 -8.13 13.16
N ASN A 249 -10.78 -8.14 14.33
CA ASN A 249 -11.28 -8.79 15.52
C ASN A 249 -12.30 -7.91 16.26
N GLU A 250 -12.76 -8.32 17.44
CA GLU A 250 -13.84 -7.69 18.21
C GLU A 250 -13.62 -6.19 18.41
N GLY A 251 -14.62 -5.38 18.04
CA GLY A 251 -14.59 -3.93 18.21
C GLY A 251 -13.53 -3.19 17.38
N ALA A 252 -12.73 -3.91 16.58
CA ALA A 252 -11.69 -3.30 15.75
C ALA A 252 -12.27 -2.46 14.61
N ARG A 253 -11.51 -1.47 14.15
CA ARG A 253 -11.92 -0.55 13.08
C ARG A 253 -10.88 -0.42 12.00
N ALA A 254 -11.32 -0.34 10.74
CA ALA A 254 -10.45 -0.04 9.61
C ALA A 254 -11.01 1.08 8.72
N TYR A 255 -10.13 1.97 8.27
CA TYR A 255 -10.40 2.97 7.25
C TYR A 255 -9.38 2.77 6.13
N LEU A 256 -9.88 2.27 4.98
CA LEU A 256 -9.05 1.88 3.85
C LEU A 256 -9.35 2.78 2.67
N SER A 257 -8.38 3.57 2.25
CA SER A 257 -8.57 4.46 1.12
C SER A 257 -7.49 4.28 0.06
N SER A 258 -7.87 4.48 -1.20
CA SER A 258 -6.95 4.48 -2.34
C SER A 258 -7.27 5.62 -3.30
N THR A 259 -6.22 6.28 -3.78
CA THR A 259 -6.29 7.25 -4.87
C THR A 259 -5.32 6.78 -5.96
N ILE A 260 -5.85 6.33 -7.09
CA ILE A 260 -5.05 5.78 -8.19
C ILE A 260 -5.30 6.62 -9.44
N VAL A 261 -4.23 7.18 -9.96
CA VAL A 261 -4.24 7.95 -11.21
C VAL A 261 -3.39 7.23 -12.24
N LEU A 262 -4.02 6.84 -13.34
CA LEU A 262 -3.37 6.14 -14.44
C LEU A 262 -3.37 6.98 -15.70
N ASP A 263 -2.26 6.95 -16.43
CA ASP A 263 -2.12 7.57 -17.74
C ASP A 263 -1.48 6.59 -18.75
N GLY A 264 -1.44 6.99 -20.01
CA GLY A 264 -0.85 6.20 -21.10
C GLY A 264 -1.58 4.89 -21.36
N ASP A 265 -0.84 3.80 -21.44
CA ASP A 265 -1.33 2.44 -21.65
C ASP A 265 -1.36 1.60 -20.35
N SER A 266 -1.41 2.25 -19.20
CA SER A 266 -1.37 1.61 -17.89
C SER A 266 -2.55 0.67 -17.65
N ARG A 267 -2.30 -0.47 -17.00
CA ARG A 267 -3.31 -1.46 -16.61
C ARG A 267 -3.26 -1.72 -15.12
N ALA A 268 -4.39 -1.56 -14.44
CA ALA A 268 -4.47 -1.85 -13.00
C ALA A 268 -5.66 -2.74 -12.65
N ASP A 269 -5.45 -3.62 -11.67
CA ASP A 269 -6.49 -4.39 -10.98
C ASP A 269 -6.22 -4.25 -9.48
N SER A 270 -6.97 -3.38 -8.82
CA SER A 270 -6.68 -2.94 -7.46
C SER A 270 -7.92 -2.97 -6.57
N GLY A 271 -7.71 -3.17 -5.28
CA GLY A 271 -8.82 -3.08 -4.33
C GLY A 271 -8.43 -3.44 -2.91
N TYR A 272 -9.46 -3.73 -2.11
CA TYR A 272 -9.32 -4.20 -0.73
C TYR A 272 -10.31 -5.33 -0.44
N GLU A 273 -9.89 -6.28 0.37
CA GLU A 273 -10.73 -7.28 1.01
C GLU A 273 -10.76 -6.99 2.53
N LEU A 274 -11.92 -6.61 3.06
CA LEU A 274 -12.14 -6.32 4.47
C LEU A 274 -13.02 -7.40 5.08
N ILE A 275 -12.49 -8.09 6.08
CA ILE A 275 -13.20 -9.17 6.80
C ILE A 275 -13.54 -8.69 8.21
N LEU A 276 -14.81 -8.48 8.45
CA LEU A 276 -15.38 -8.16 9.77
C LEU A 276 -15.62 -9.48 10.50
N LYS A 277 -14.55 -10.03 11.11
CA LYS A 277 -14.49 -11.40 11.61
C LYS A 277 -15.19 -11.60 12.93
N GLU A 278 -15.15 -10.58 13.80
CA GLU A 278 -15.71 -10.65 15.13
C GLU A 278 -16.68 -9.49 15.38
N LYS A 279 -17.58 -9.66 16.37
CA LYS A 279 -18.66 -8.72 16.68
C LYS A 279 -18.17 -7.29 16.92
N ARG A 280 -19.05 -6.34 16.60
CA ARG A 280 -18.81 -4.89 16.75
C ARG A 280 -17.62 -4.35 15.94
N SER A 281 -17.01 -5.16 15.07
CA SER A 281 -16.02 -4.64 14.15
C SER A 281 -16.67 -3.79 13.06
N SER A 282 -15.94 -2.80 12.56
CA SER A 282 -16.46 -1.91 11.52
C SER A 282 -15.38 -1.37 10.59
N GLY A 283 -15.75 -1.05 9.35
CA GLY A 283 -14.79 -0.43 8.45
C GLY A 283 -15.35 0.13 7.17
N GLN A 284 -14.51 0.92 6.52
CA GLN A 284 -14.82 1.58 5.26
C GLN A 284 -13.74 1.30 4.22
N ILE A 285 -14.17 1.15 2.97
CA ILE A 285 -13.30 1.13 1.79
C ILE A 285 -13.69 2.31 0.91
N ILE A 286 -12.74 3.22 0.66
CA ILE A 286 -12.93 4.40 -0.18
C ILE A 286 -11.95 4.31 -1.35
N SER A 287 -12.45 4.30 -2.58
CA SER A 287 -11.63 4.22 -3.78
C SER A 287 -11.89 5.40 -4.71
N ARG A 288 -10.82 6.07 -5.12
CA ARG A 288 -10.83 7.14 -6.12
C ARG A 288 -9.92 6.75 -7.26
N SER A 289 -10.50 6.53 -8.43
CA SER A 289 -9.78 6.09 -9.63
C SER A 289 -9.92 7.13 -10.73
N LEU A 290 -8.79 7.58 -11.28
CA LEU A 290 -8.73 8.49 -12.43
C LEU A 290 -7.97 7.82 -13.56
N THR A 291 -8.50 7.91 -14.78
CA THR A 291 -7.88 7.30 -15.96
C THR A 291 -7.78 8.27 -17.10
N LYS A 292 -6.59 8.36 -17.73
CA LYS A 292 -6.27 9.21 -18.89
C LYS A 292 -5.58 8.36 -19.98
N GLY A 293 -5.56 8.84 -21.22
CA GLY A 293 -4.97 8.09 -22.35
C GLY A 293 -5.78 6.84 -22.68
N ASN A 294 -5.12 5.70 -22.80
CA ASN A 294 -5.71 4.37 -23.05
C ASN A 294 -5.71 3.51 -21.77
N SER A 295 -5.54 4.13 -20.60
CA SER A 295 -5.39 3.38 -19.36
C SER A 295 -6.67 2.69 -18.90
N GLU A 296 -6.53 1.57 -18.21
CA GLU A 296 -7.66 0.80 -17.69
C GLU A 296 -7.43 0.44 -16.22
N ILE A 297 -8.48 0.56 -15.40
CA ILE A 297 -8.47 0.09 -14.03
C ILE A 297 -9.70 -0.77 -13.72
N VAL A 298 -9.46 -1.89 -13.05
CA VAL A 298 -10.49 -2.65 -12.33
C VAL A 298 -10.34 -2.34 -10.85
N THR A 299 -11.37 -1.73 -10.26
CA THR A 299 -11.40 -1.44 -8.82
C THR A 299 -12.29 -2.45 -8.12
N ARG A 300 -11.73 -3.19 -7.16
CA ARG A 300 -12.45 -4.20 -6.37
C ARG A 300 -12.58 -3.73 -4.94
N ALA A 301 -13.76 -3.89 -4.36
CA ALA A 301 -13.96 -3.64 -2.94
C ALA A 301 -14.85 -4.74 -2.37
N ILE A 302 -14.31 -5.52 -1.44
CA ILE A 302 -15.01 -6.67 -0.86
C ILE A 302 -15.12 -6.45 0.64
N ILE A 303 -16.34 -6.52 1.19
CA ILE A 303 -16.57 -6.55 2.65
C ILE A 303 -17.35 -7.81 2.98
N SER A 304 -16.78 -8.62 3.88
CA SER A 304 -17.44 -9.80 4.44
C SER A 304 -17.78 -9.58 5.90
N GLY A 305 -19.06 -9.60 6.25
CA GLY A 305 -19.56 -9.57 7.62
C GLY A 305 -19.70 -10.98 8.16
N GLU A 306 -18.72 -11.45 8.95
CA GLU A 306 -18.62 -12.82 9.45
C GLU A 306 -19.08 -13.00 10.90
N ALA A 307 -19.58 -11.93 11.53
CA ALA A 307 -20.06 -11.91 12.89
C ALA A 307 -21.26 -10.96 13.05
N PRO A 308 -22.03 -11.06 14.13
CA PRO A 308 -23.13 -10.14 14.41
C PRO A 308 -22.65 -8.72 14.77
N GLU A 309 -23.54 -7.74 14.65
CA GLU A 309 -23.34 -6.34 15.03
C GLU A 309 -22.18 -5.65 14.26
N VAL A 310 -21.82 -6.13 13.08
CA VAL A 310 -20.74 -5.52 12.28
C VAL A 310 -21.27 -4.53 11.26
N LYS A 311 -20.45 -3.52 10.92
CA LYS A 311 -20.83 -2.46 9.99
C LYS A 311 -19.73 -2.23 8.95
N GLY A 312 -20.12 -2.17 7.67
CA GLY A 312 -19.21 -1.92 6.58
C GLY A 312 -19.77 -0.97 5.52
N HIS A 313 -18.92 -0.15 4.93
CA HIS A 313 -19.29 0.75 3.85
C HIS A 313 -18.25 0.78 2.74
N ILE A 314 -18.70 0.75 1.49
CA ILE A 314 -17.88 0.91 0.29
C ILE A 314 -18.29 2.19 -0.44
N ASP A 315 -17.33 3.06 -0.77
CA ASP A 315 -17.49 4.21 -1.65
C ASP A 315 -16.44 4.16 -2.77
N CYS A 316 -16.88 3.78 -3.97
CA CYS A 316 -16.02 3.67 -5.14
C CYS A 316 -16.41 4.70 -6.19
N GLN A 317 -15.51 5.65 -6.48
CA GLN A 317 -15.73 6.66 -7.50
C GLN A 317 -14.64 6.63 -8.58
N GLY A 318 -15.06 6.71 -9.84
CA GLY A 318 -14.20 6.70 -10.99
C GLY A 318 -14.40 7.94 -11.88
N LEU A 319 -13.29 8.54 -12.31
CA LEU A 319 -13.30 9.70 -13.19
C LEU A 319 -12.53 9.39 -14.48
N LEU A 320 -13.25 9.40 -15.61
CA LEU A 320 -12.70 9.22 -16.94
C LEU A 320 -12.28 10.59 -17.51
N LEU A 321 -10.98 10.73 -17.79
CA LEU A 321 -10.39 11.94 -18.36
C LEU A 321 -10.12 11.82 -19.87
N SER A 322 -10.33 10.64 -20.45
CA SER A 322 -10.16 10.37 -21.89
C SER A 322 -11.22 9.41 -22.42
N ASP A 323 -11.57 9.52 -23.68
CA ASP A 323 -12.58 8.66 -24.31
C ASP A 323 -12.17 7.20 -24.46
N LYS A 324 -10.86 6.92 -24.50
CA LYS A 324 -10.31 5.58 -24.65
C LYS A 324 -10.00 4.91 -23.31
N SER A 325 -10.06 5.66 -22.22
CA SER A 325 -9.79 5.11 -20.89
C SER A 325 -11.01 4.33 -20.35
N ARG A 326 -10.74 3.38 -19.43
CA ARG A 326 -11.77 2.49 -18.89
C ARG A 326 -11.64 2.33 -17.38
N ILE A 327 -12.77 2.40 -16.69
CA ILE A 327 -12.90 2.08 -15.28
C ILE A 327 -14.00 1.02 -15.10
N LEU A 328 -13.67 -0.07 -14.42
CA LEU A 328 -14.62 -1.09 -14.00
C LEU A 328 -14.58 -1.18 -12.47
N THR A 329 -15.72 -0.95 -11.81
CA THR A 329 -15.85 -1.04 -10.35
C THR A 329 -16.67 -2.26 -9.97
N ILE A 330 -16.14 -3.08 -9.04
CA ILE A 330 -16.73 -4.35 -8.59
C ILE A 330 -16.85 -4.34 -7.06
N PRO A 331 -17.91 -3.74 -6.48
CA PRO A 331 -18.21 -3.88 -5.06
C PRO A 331 -18.86 -5.24 -4.78
N ILE A 332 -18.45 -5.88 -3.67
CA ILE A 332 -19.01 -7.16 -3.18
C ILE A 332 -19.30 -7.01 -1.69
N LEU A 333 -20.54 -7.25 -1.30
CA LEU A 333 -21.00 -7.30 0.08
C LEU A 333 -21.46 -8.73 0.40
N ASP A 334 -20.83 -9.35 1.41
CA ASP A 334 -21.15 -10.69 1.88
C ASP A 334 -21.57 -10.62 3.36
N ALA A 335 -22.86 -10.78 3.64
CA ALA A 335 -23.43 -10.72 4.98
C ALA A 335 -23.86 -12.11 5.44
N LYS A 336 -23.25 -12.62 6.53
CA LYS A 336 -23.51 -13.96 7.06
C LYS A 336 -24.50 -13.99 8.24
N TYR A 337 -24.94 -12.83 8.73
CA TYR A 337 -25.86 -12.69 9.88
C TYR A 337 -26.91 -11.62 9.60
N ASP A 338 -28.07 -11.70 10.23
CA ASP A 338 -29.21 -10.82 9.97
C ASP A 338 -29.00 -9.38 10.47
N ASP A 339 -28.18 -9.17 11.48
CA ASP A 339 -27.86 -7.87 12.08
C ASP A 339 -26.56 -7.24 11.53
N VAL A 340 -26.09 -7.72 10.38
CA VAL A 340 -24.96 -7.14 9.64
C VAL A 340 -25.43 -5.95 8.80
N MET A 341 -24.78 -4.80 8.94
CA MET A 341 -25.05 -3.61 8.14
C MET A 341 -23.92 -3.36 7.13
N LEU A 342 -24.11 -3.75 5.88
CA LEU A 342 -23.18 -3.46 4.78
C LEU A 342 -23.87 -2.58 3.74
N THR A 343 -23.19 -1.53 3.30
CA THR A 343 -23.68 -0.61 2.28
C THR A 343 -22.62 -0.32 1.23
N HIS A 344 -23.03 0.04 0.01
CA HIS A 344 -22.09 0.52 -1.00
C HIS A 344 -22.67 1.67 -1.82
N GLU A 345 -21.77 2.54 -2.28
CA GLU A 345 -21.98 3.56 -3.30
C GLU A 345 -20.93 3.41 -4.39
N ALA A 346 -21.35 3.52 -5.65
CA ALA A 346 -20.42 3.46 -6.77
C ALA A 346 -20.87 4.42 -7.88
N ALA A 347 -19.92 5.20 -8.39
CA ALA A 347 -20.15 6.11 -9.50
C ALA A 347 -18.93 6.14 -10.43
N VAL A 348 -19.16 6.03 -11.73
CA VAL A 348 -18.13 6.21 -12.76
C VAL A 348 -18.66 7.18 -13.82
N GLY A 349 -17.88 8.20 -14.14
CA GLY A 349 -18.29 9.20 -15.10
C GLY A 349 -17.15 10.05 -15.65
N LYS A 350 -17.47 11.00 -16.51
CA LYS A 350 -16.55 12.05 -16.98
C LYS A 350 -16.69 13.30 -16.12
N LEU A 351 -15.79 14.24 -16.27
CA LEU A 351 -15.96 15.58 -15.72
C LEU A 351 -17.28 16.19 -16.26
N SER A 352 -18.07 16.78 -15.35
CA SER A 352 -19.31 17.44 -15.73
C SER A 352 -19.02 18.72 -16.52
N GLU A 353 -19.37 18.73 -17.79
CA GLU A 353 -19.23 19.93 -18.64
C GLU A 353 -20.04 21.11 -18.10
N GLU A 354 -21.19 20.86 -17.51
CA GLU A 354 -21.99 21.87 -16.81
C GLU A 354 -21.22 22.54 -15.68
N LYS A 355 -20.54 21.74 -14.82
CA LYS A 355 -19.71 22.28 -13.73
C LYS A 355 -18.51 23.06 -14.25
N ILE A 356 -17.90 22.61 -15.36
CA ILE A 356 -16.79 23.32 -16.01
C ILE A 356 -17.29 24.68 -16.51
N LEU A 357 -18.38 24.72 -17.26
CA LEU A 357 -18.98 25.97 -17.81
C LEU A 357 -19.40 26.90 -16.66
N TRP A 358 -19.91 26.37 -15.57
CA TRP A 358 -20.30 27.16 -14.41
C TRP A 358 -19.06 27.82 -13.71
N LEU A 359 -17.90 27.16 -13.67
CA LEU A 359 -16.65 27.75 -13.19
C LEU A 359 -16.08 28.77 -14.18
N ILE A 360 -16.14 28.49 -15.50
CA ILE A 360 -15.74 29.45 -16.54
C ILE A 360 -16.58 30.75 -16.47
N ALA A 361 -17.89 30.66 -16.24
CA ALA A 361 -18.74 31.81 -16.02
C ALA A 361 -18.36 32.67 -14.79
N ARG A 362 -17.53 32.12 -13.87
CA ARG A 362 -16.97 32.81 -12.71
C ARG A 362 -15.55 33.31 -12.91
N GLY A 363 -15.02 33.23 -14.14
CA GLY A 363 -13.72 33.75 -14.50
C GLY A 363 -12.56 32.75 -14.47
N PHE A 364 -12.82 31.48 -14.20
CA PHE A 364 -11.76 30.44 -14.32
C PHE A 364 -11.50 30.12 -15.80
N ARG A 365 -10.25 29.87 -16.17
CA ARG A 365 -9.94 29.23 -17.43
C ARG A 365 -10.38 27.75 -17.39
N ARG A 366 -10.53 27.13 -18.56
CA ARG A 366 -11.00 25.74 -18.66
C ARG A 366 -10.08 24.77 -17.90
N ASP A 367 -8.76 24.90 -18.08
CA ASP A 367 -7.75 24.11 -17.39
C ASP A 367 -7.81 24.29 -15.85
N GLU A 368 -8.00 25.51 -15.37
CA GLU A 368 -8.19 25.80 -13.94
C GLU A 368 -9.47 25.18 -13.37
N ALA A 369 -10.56 25.23 -14.13
CA ALA A 369 -11.84 24.64 -13.75
C ALA A 369 -11.75 23.10 -13.67
N GLU A 370 -11.16 22.46 -14.66
CA GLU A 370 -10.90 21.01 -14.67
C GLU A 370 -10.01 20.59 -13.48
N GLY A 371 -8.91 21.31 -13.25
CA GLY A 371 -8.02 21.05 -12.12
C GLY A 371 -8.70 21.18 -10.76
N LEU A 372 -9.58 22.15 -10.59
CA LEU A 372 -10.33 22.34 -9.35
C LEU A 372 -11.30 21.16 -9.11
N LEU A 373 -11.97 20.69 -10.17
CA LEU A 373 -12.88 19.55 -10.08
C LEU A 373 -12.13 18.24 -9.80
N ILE A 374 -10.98 18.01 -10.46
CA ILE A 374 -10.11 16.85 -10.21
C ILE A 374 -9.60 16.87 -8.77
N LYS A 375 -9.13 18.03 -8.28
CA LYS A 375 -8.68 18.19 -6.89
C LYS A 375 -9.80 17.88 -5.89
N GLY A 376 -11.02 18.36 -6.18
CA GLY A 376 -12.20 18.06 -5.35
C GLY A 376 -12.54 16.57 -5.35
N PHE A 377 -12.47 15.91 -6.49
CA PHE A 377 -12.69 14.47 -6.62
C PHE A 377 -11.67 13.62 -5.85
N MET A 378 -10.40 14.02 -5.85
CA MET A 378 -9.32 13.30 -5.16
C MET A 378 -9.35 13.52 -3.64
N LYS A 379 -10.13 14.50 -3.14
CA LYS A 379 -10.20 14.77 -1.70
C LYS A 379 -10.85 13.60 -0.98
N THR A 380 -10.11 12.96 -0.09
CA THR A 380 -10.59 11.89 0.78
C THR A 380 -10.42 12.32 2.22
N GLU A 381 -11.50 12.32 2.99
CA GLU A 381 -11.44 12.59 4.43
C GLU A 381 -11.19 11.27 5.17
N ILE A 382 -10.08 11.19 5.89
CA ILE A 382 -9.68 10.02 6.65
C ILE A 382 -9.81 10.34 8.14
N PRO A 383 -10.78 9.76 8.84
CA PRO A 383 -11.00 10.06 10.24
C PRO A 383 -9.78 9.76 11.13
N GLY A 384 -9.37 10.75 11.92
CA GLY A 384 -8.32 10.60 12.92
C GLY A 384 -6.90 10.46 12.37
N LEU A 385 -6.66 10.91 11.14
CA LEU A 385 -5.31 11.05 10.61
C LEU A 385 -4.61 12.26 11.30
N PRO A 386 -3.35 12.15 11.73
CA PRO A 386 -2.59 13.26 12.25
C PRO A 386 -2.49 14.43 11.24
N GLU A 387 -2.63 15.68 11.71
CA GLU A 387 -2.67 16.88 10.85
C GLU A 387 -1.48 16.98 9.89
N GLY A 388 -0.29 16.61 10.34
CA GLY A 388 0.92 16.61 9.50
C GLY A 388 0.82 15.63 8.30
N LEU A 389 0.23 14.47 8.53
CA LEU A 389 0.00 13.47 7.47
C LEU A 389 -1.12 13.92 6.52
N GLU A 390 -2.18 14.50 7.05
CA GLU A 390 -3.26 15.06 6.23
C GLU A 390 -2.75 16.15 5.29
N LYS A 391 -1.90 17.06 5.80
CA LYS A 391 -1.25 18.10 4.98
C LYS A 391 -0.36 17.50 3.89
N MET A 392 0.39 16.45 4.20
CA MET A 392 1.25 15.75 3.23
C MET A 392 0.41 15.10 2.11
N ILE A 393 -0.64 14.35 2.47
CA ILE A 393 -1.54 13.71 1.49
C ILE A 393 -2.20 14.76 0.60
N ARG A 394 -2.70 15.84 1.18
CA ARG A 394 -3.29 16.96 0.44
C ARG A 394 -2.29 17.59 -0.54
N TYR A 395 -1.08 17.87 -0.10
CA TYR A 395 -0.03 18.44 -0.96
C TYR A 395 0.32 17.49 -2.12
N THR A 396 0.45 16.19 -1.84
CA THR A 396 0.69 15.17 -2.87
C THR A 396 -0.46 15.14 -3.88
N SER A 397 -1.71 15.12 -3.42
CA SER A 397 -2.90 15.14 -4.28
C SER A 397 -2.98 16.41 -5.14
N GLU A 398 -2.60 17.58 -4.59
CA GLU A 398 -2.54 18.84 -5.35
C GLU A 398 -1.46 18.83 -6.44
N LYS A 399 -0.29 18.26 -6.15
CA LYS A 399 0.77 18.06 -7.18
C LYS A 399 0.29 17.15 -8.30
N ILE A 400 -0.38 16.04 -7.93
CA ILE A 400 -0.95 15.10 -8.91
C ILE A 400 -2.00 15.80 -9.78
N ALA A 401 -2.95 16.50 -9.18
CA ALA A 401 -4.00 17.22 -9.93
C ALA A 401 -3.40 18.19 -10.96
N LYS A 402 -2.33 18.90 -10.61
CA LYS A 402 -1.61 19.82 -11.53
C LYS A 402 -0.86 19.09 -12.65
N SER A 403 -0.40 17.87 -12.44
CA SER A 403 0.33 17.09 -13.45
C SER A 403 -0.58 16.38 -14.46
N ILE A 404 -1.88 16.29 -14.15
CA ILE A 404 -2.88 15.61 -14.99
C ILE A 404 -3.45 16.55 -16.06
N ILE A 405 -3.46 17.85 -15.80
CA ILE A 405 -3.98 18.90 -16.69
C ILE A 405 -2.91 19.24 -17.72
#